data_4e777dae03b162d00f6995297a4a0d11
#
_entry.id   4e777dae03b162d00f6995297a4a0d11
#
_cell.length_a   1.000
_cell.length_b   1.000
_cell.length_c   1.000
_cell.angle_alpha   90.00
_cell.angle_beta   90.00
_cell.angle_gamma   90.00
#
_symmetry.space_group_name_H-M   'P 1'
#
loop_
_entity.id
_entity.type
_entity.pdbx_description
1 polymer ?
#
loop_
_entity_poly.entity_id
_entity_poly.type
_entity_poly.pdbx_seq_one_letter_code
_entity_poly.pdbx_strand_id
1 'polypeptide(L)'
;MDEEKKNVIQLMLGFVRRVNGDHVSAYAAQAAYFLIMSFIPFILFLTTLIRYTPLSYNVVRDAIIGFVPGNLQTFVLSIVVEVYKRSTAIVPLSALMALWASGKGMQAITNGLNTIYHVKETRNWLMTRIYSVFYMLLFVLAIIVTLLVLVLGNRIQVAAQRTIPILGRLLAKVIGARTLLVFAVLFAVFLVLYKVLPNRKATFKSQLPGAFMTAVAWMIFSYGFSLYFEFFPNFGNMYGSLTALIMVMLWLYVCMNLLLYGAEINAYFENEFRKAQRSVKTLLAKKENEKNSSKES
;
A
#
# COMPACT_ATOMS: atom_id res chain seq x y z
N MET A 1 16.94 35.12 4.82
CA MET A 1 17.12 33.79 5.47
C MET A 1 16.12 33.52 6.59
N ASP A 2 15.71 34.54 7.38
CA ASP A 2 14.74 34.34 8.48
C ASP A 2 13.27 34.24 8.05
N GLU A 3 12.85 34.96 7.01
CA GLU A 3 11.48 34.85 6.48
C GLU A 3 11.21 33.52 5.78
N GLU A 4 12.17 32.98 5.03
CA GLU A 4 12.05 31.65 4.43
C GLU A 4 11.93 30.54 5.49
N LYS A 5 12.73 30.63 6.55
CA LYS A 5 12.65 29.68 7.67
C LYS A 5 11.30 29.79 8.42
N LYS A 6 10.78 31.00 8.63
CA LYS A 6 9.45 31.21 9.22
C LYS A 6 8.34 30.61 8.35
N ASN A 7 8.41 30.78 7.05
CA ASN A 7 7.44 30.20 6.11
C ASN A 7 7.48 28.67 6.12
N VAL A 8 8.66 28.04 6.13
CA VAL A 8 8.81 26.58 6.20
C VAL A 8 8.27 26.04 7.52
N ILE A 9 8.56 26.69 8.65
CA ILE A 9 8.04 26.28 9.96
C ILE A 9 6.51 26.39 10.01
N GLN A 10 5.93 27.46 9.47
CA GLN A 10 4.47 27.61 9.41
C GLN A 10 3.81 26.57 8.53
N LEU A 11 4.44 26.20 7.41
CA LEU A 11 3.99 25.10 6.52
C LEU A 11 4.01 23.77 7.27
N MET A 12 5.09 23.45 7.98
CA MET A 12 5.20 22.21 8.76
C MET A 12 4.18 22.15 9.89
N LEU A 13 4.00 23.24 10.63
CA LEU A 13 2.99 23.32 11.69
C LEU A 13 1.57 23.20 11.13
N GLY A 14 1.30 23.81 9.98
CA GLY A 14 0.04 23.67 9.26
C GLY A 14 -0.25 22.23 8.85
N PHE A 15 0.76 21.54 8.31
CA PHE A 15 0.67 20.12 7.96
C PHE A 15 0.39 19.23 9.19
N VAL A 16 1.13 19.40 10.27
CA VAL A 16 0.94 18.63 11.52
C VAL A 16 -0.45 18.86 12.12
N ARG A 17 -0.93 20.11 12.14
CA ARG A 17 -2.30 20.42 12.62
C ARG A 17 -3.36 19.72 11.78
N ARG A 18 -3.16 19.66 10.47
CA ARG A 18 -4.08 19.01 9.55
C ARG A 18 -4.09 17.51 9.75
N VAL A 19 -2.93 16.86 9.79
CA VAL A 19 -2.78 15.42 10.09
C VAL A 19 -3.50 15.02 11.38
N ASN A 20 -3.36 15.85 12.44
CA ASN A 20 -4.04 15.63 13.72
C ASN A 20 -5.55 15.88 13.62
N GLY A 21 -5.97 16.94 12.92
CA GLY A 21 -7.38 17.28 12.71
C GLY A 21 -8.14 16.23 11.90
N ASP A 22 -7.49 15.63 10.92
CA ASP A 22 -8.07 14.58 10.08
C ASP A 22 -7.95 13.18 10.69
N HIS A 23 -7.46 13.06 11.93
CA HIS A 23 -7.33 11.81 12.70
C HIS A 23 -6.59 10.69 11.96
N VAL A 24 -5.55 11.03 11.19
CA VAL A 24 -4.82 10.12 10.30
C VAL A 24 -4.34 8.87 11.02
N SER A 25 -3.75 9.02 12.21
CA SER A 25 -3.24 7.89 13.00
C SER A 25 -4.34 6.94 13.48
N ALA A 26 -5.57 7.42 13.71
CA ALA A 26 -6.68 6.57 14.08
C ALA A 26 -7.12 5.68 12.90
N TYR A 27 -7.24 6.25 11.69
CA TYR A 27 -7.53 5.47 10.48
C TYR A 27 -6.42 4.50 10.13
N ALA A 28 -5.15 4.89 10.31
CA ALA A 28 -4.00 4.02 10.12
C ALA A 28 -4.02 2.82 11.07
N ALA A 29 -4.30 3.07 12.36
CA ALA A 29 -4.44 2.01 13.37
C ALA A 29 -5.60 1.07 13.06
N GLN A 30 -6.75 1.60 12.66
CA GLN A 30 -7.91 0.83 12.25
C GLN A 30 -7.62 -0.05 11.03
N ALA A 31 -6.94 0.49 10.01
CA ALA A 31 -6.54 -0.25 8.82
C ALA A 31 -5.56 -1.37 9.18
N ALA A 32 -4.52 -1.08 9.94
CA ALA A 32 -3.54 -2.08 10.40
C ALA A 32 -4.19 -3.21 11.20
N TYR A 33 -5.09 -2.88 12.12
CA TYR A 33 -5.85 -3.85 12.91
C TYR A 33 -6.65 -4.80 12.02
N PHE A 34 -7.45 -4.28 11.08
CA PHE A 34 -8.26 -5.14 10.21
C PHE A 34 -7.43 -5.93 9.20
N LEU A 35 -6.29 -5.39 8.74
CA LEU A 35 -5.37 -6.13 7.89
C LEU A 35 -4.77 -7.34 8.63
N ILE A 36 -4.38 -7.17 9.89
CA ILE A 36 -3.90 -8.28 10.72
C ILE A 36 -5.01 -9.29 10.99
N MET A 37 -6.20 -8.84 11.34
CA MET A 37 -7.34 -9.73 11.56
C MET A 37 -7.73 -10.52 10.30
N SER A 38 -7.46 -9.95 9.11
CA SER A 38 -7.68 -10.65 7.84
C SER A 38 -6.59 -11.67 7.50
N PHE A 39 -5.42 -11.58 8.13
CA PHE A 39 -4.26 -12.39 7.76
C PHE A 39 -4.51 -13.90 7.98
N ILE A 40 -5.08 -14.29 9.12
CA ILE A 40 -5.38 -15.69 9.42
C ILE A 40 -6.41 -16.26 8.43
N PRO A 41 -7.61 -15.67 8.25
CA PRO A 41 -8.56 -16.13 7.23
C PRO A 41 -7.98 -16.13 5.83
N PHE A 42 -7.11 -15.17 5.50
CA PHE A 42 -6.47 -15.06 4.19
C PHE A 42 -5.47 -16.20 3.93
N ILE A 43 -4.64 -16.56 4.92
CA ILE A 43 -3.76 -17.72 4.81
C ILE A 43 -4.59 -19.01 4.65
N LEU A 44 -5.65 -19.17 5.45
CA LEU A 44 -6.56 -20.29 5.30
C LEU A 44 -7.18 -20.37 3.90
N PHE A 45 -7.57 -19.24 3.33
CA PHE A 45 -8.08 -19.15 1.96
C PHE A 45 -7.02 -19.53 0.92
N LEU A 46 -5.80 -18.95 1.01
CA LEU A 46 -4.71 -19.26 0.09
C LEU A 46 -4.33 -20.75 0.12
N THR A 47 -4.16 -21.30 1.32
CA THR A 47 -3.80 -22.71 1.48
C THR A 47 -4.89 -23.66 0.95
N THR A 48 -6.15 -23.21 1.03
CA THR A 48 -7.27 -23.95 0.47
C THR A 48 -7.31 -23.86 -1.04
N LEU A 49 -6.98 -22.71 -1.65
CA LEU A 49 -6.83 -22.59 -3.10
C LEU A 49 -5.74 -23.51 -3.63
N ILE A 50 -4.63 -23.66 -2.88
CA ILE A 50 -3.55 -24.58 -3.27
C ILE A 50 -4.05 -26.02 -3.36
N ARG A 51 -5.00 -26.44 -2.53
CA ARG A 51 -5.60 -27.79 -2.58
C ARG A 51 -6.34 -28.06 -3.90
N TYR A 52 -6.87 -27.04 -4.56
CA TYR A 52 -7.52 -27.17 -5.88
C TYR A 52 -6.51 -27.13 -7.04
N THR A 53 -5.23 -26.91 -6.75
CA THR A 53 -4.16 -27.03 -7.74
C THR A 53 -3.55 -28.44 -7.68
N PRO A 54 -2.90 -28.93 -8.75
CA PRO A 54 -2.20 -30.22 -8.74
C PRO A 54 -0.90 -30.21 -7.90
N LEU A 55 -0.74 -29.22 -7.02
CA LEU A 55 0.45 -29.10 -6.17
C LEU A 55 0.33 -30.04 -4.97
N SER A 56 1.30 -30.95 -4.85
CA SER A 56 1.38 -31.81 -3.68
C SER A 56 1.81 -31.03 -2.43
N TYR A 57 1.43 -31.52 -1.25
CA TYR A 57 1.86 -30.95 0.02
C TYR A 57 3.38 -30.72 0.09
N ASN A 58 4.18 -31.63 -0.44
CA ASN A 58 5.64 -31.52 -0.40
C ASN A 58 6.16 -30.31 -1.19
N VAL A 59 5.59 -30.04 -2.36
CA VAL A 59 5.95 -28.86 -3.18
C VAL A 59 5.64 -27.57 -2.44
N VAL A 60 4.48 -27.49 -1.78
CA VAL A 60 4.07 -26.33 -1.00
C VAL A 60 4.96 -26.16 0.24
N ARG A 61 5.25 -27.25 0.95
CA ARG A 61 6.15 -27.25 2.09
C ARG A 61 7.55 -26.74 1.71
N ASP A 62 8.13 -27.26 0.66
CA ASP A 62 9.47 -26.91 0.22
C ASP A 62 9.53 -25.44 -0.28
N ALA A 63 8.45 -24.96 -0.89
CA ALA A 63 8.31 -23.53 -1.20
C ALA A 63 8.28 -22.68 0.07
N ILE A 64 7.49 -23.04 1.09
CA ILE A 64 7.42 -22.31 2.35
C ILE A 64 8.80 -22.27 3.05
N ILE A 65 9.49 -23.41 3.11
CA ILE A 65 10.84 -23.49 3.69
C ILE A 65 11.82 -22.59 2.94
N GLY A 66 11.68 -22.47 1.62
CA GLY A 66 12.53 -21.62 0.78
C GLY A 66 12.25 -20.12 0.88
N PHE A 67 11.04 -19.70 1.30
CA PHE A 67 10.60 -18.31 1.21
C PHE A 67 10.27 -17.67 2.57
N VAL A 68 9.85 -18.46 3.54
CA VAL A 68 9.43 -17.97 4.85
C VAL A 68 10.62 -17.97 5.81
N PRO A 69 10.87 -16.87 6.55
CA PRO A 69 11.88 -16.85 7.58
C PRO A 69 11.70 -17.96 8.61
N GLY A 70 12.82 -18.58 9.09
CA GLY A 70 12.82 -19.78 9.90
C GLY A 70 11.91 -19.73 11.14
N ASN A 71 11.85 -18.59 11.82
CA ASN A 71 10.99 -18.31 12.98
C ASN A 71 9.48 -18.36 12.68
N LEU A 72 9.07 -18.12 11.42
CA LEU A 72 7.67 -18.16 10.98
C LEU A 72 7.31 -19.47 10.27
N GLN A 73 8.29 -20.27 9.84
CA GLN A 73 8.06 -21.51 9.09
C GLN A 73 7.16 -22.49 9.84
N THR A 74 7.43 -22.73 11.13
CA THR A 74 6.65 -23.66 11.95
C THR A 74 5.20 -23.21 12.04
N PHE A 75 4.95 -21.91 12.21
CA PHE A 75 3.60 -21.36 12.27
C PHE A 75 2.87 -21.49 10.92
N VAL A 76 3.51 -21.10 9.82
CA VAL A 76 2.91 -21.20 8.48
C VAL A 76 2.68 -22.65 8.08
N LEU A 77 3.64 -23.55 8.34
CA LEU A 77 3.51 -24.97 8.06
C LEU A 77 2.40 -25.63 8.88
N SER A 78 2.20 -25.27 10.15
CA SER A 78 1.10 -25.81 10.95
C SER A 78 -0.26 -25.48 10.35
N ILE A 79 -0.44 -24.25 9.83
CA ILE A 79 -1.66 -23.83 9.12
C ILE A 79 -1.86 -24.66 7.84
N VAL A 80 -0.80 -24.84 7.05
CA VAL A 80 -0.88 -25.65 5.80
C VAL A 80 -1.23 -27.09 6.09
N VAL A 81 -0.59 -27.75 7.07
CA VAL A 81 -0.92 -29.11 7.51
C VAL A 81 -2.39 -29.22 7.91
N GLU A 82 -2.86 -28.26 8.69
CA GLU A 82 -4.26 -28.21 9.15
C GLU A 82 -5.24 -28.18 7.97
N VAL A 83 -4.96 -27.35 6.96
CA VAL A 83 -5.81 -27.22 5.75
C VAL A 83 -5.83 -28.48 4.91
N TYR A 84 -4.67 -29.15 4.73
CA TYR A 84 -4.63 -30.43 3.99
C TYR A 84 -5.37 -31.56 4.72
N LYS A 85 -5.49 -31.48 6.05
CA LYS A 85 -6.22 -32.45 6.87
C LYS A 85 -7.71 -32.19 6.97
N ARG A 86 -8.17 -30.95 6.78
CA ARG A 86 -9.58 -30.55 7.01
C ARG A 86 -10.51 -30.85 5.83
N SER A 87 -11.80 -30.96 6.19
CA SER A 87 -12.92 -31.18 5.27
C SER A 87 -13.09 -30.00 4.27
N THR A 88 -13.55 -30.33 3.07
CA THR A 88 -13.80 -29.40 1.96
C THR A 88 -14.84 -28.28 2.31
N ALA A 89 -15.69 -28.51 3.32
CA ALA A 89 -16.76 -27.58 3.70
C ALA A 89 -16.24 -26.27 4.37
N ILE A 90 -15.02 -26.27 4.92
CA ILE A 90 -14.44 -25.09 5.61
C ILE A 90 -13.91 -24.05 4.60
N VAL A 91 -13.66 -24.47 3.38
CA VAL A 91 -13.10 -23.63 2.30
C VAL A 91 -13.93 -22.39 1.99
N PRO A 92 -15.21 -22.50 1.63
CA PRO A 92 -16.01 -21.33 1.29
C PRO A 92 -16.20 -20.39 2.49
N LEU A 93 -16.31 -20.94 3.71
CA LEU A 93 -16.44 -20.12 4.91
C LEU A 93 -15.18 -19.31 5.21
N SER A 94 -13.98 -19.92 5.13
CA SER A 94 -12.72 -19.21 5.33
C SER A 94 -12.48 -18.15 4.24
N ALA A 95 -12.84 -18.45 2.99
CA ALA A 95 -12.79 -17.47 1.90
C ALA A 95 -13.70 -16.27 2.17
N LEU A 96 -14.94 -16.48 2.56
CA LEU A 96 -15.87 -15.42 2.91
C LEU A 96 -15.37 -14.58 4.08
N MET A 97 -14.86 -15.22 5.13
CA MET A 97 -14.28 -14.52 6.28
C MET A 97 -13.05 -13.71 5.91
N ALA A 98 -12.16 -14.25 5.08
CA ALA A 98 -10.97 -13.54 4.59
C ALA A 98 -11.36 -12.30 3.77
N LEU A 99 -12.27 -12.45 2.82
CA LEU A 99 -12.77 -11.35 2.00
C LEU A 99 -13.50 -10.30 2.85
N TRP A 100 -14.27 -10.74 3.83
CA TRP A 100 -14.96 -9.83 4.74
C TRP A 100 -13.99 -9.03 5.61
N ALA A 101 -13.03 -9.67 6.25
CA ALA A 101 -12.07 -9.02 7.14
C ALA A 101 -11.13 -8.08 6.36
N SER A 102 -10.56 -8.55 5.24
CA SER A 102 -9.67 -7.74 4.40
C SER A 102 -10.38 -6.51 3.80
N GLY A 103 -11.64 -6.67 3.39
CA GLY A 103 -12.44 -5.55 2.93
C GLY A 103 -12.68 -4.49 4.01
N LYS A 104 -12.71 -4.83 5.32
CA LYS A 104 -12.76 -3.83 6.41
C LYS A 104 -11.47 -3.01 6.49
N GLY A 105 -10.30 -3.61 6.29
CA GLY A 105 -9.03 -2.90 6.23
C GLY A 105 -9.01 -1.87 5.10
N MET A 106 -9.40 -2.27 3.90
CA MET A 106 -9.49 -1.36 2.75
C MET A 106 -10.55 -0.27 2.96
N GLN A 107 -11.67 -0.58 3.61
CA GLN A 107 -12.68 0.42 3.97
C GLN A 107 -12.15 1.45 4.97
N ALA A 108 -11.33 1.04 5.95
CA ALA A 108 -10.69 1.97 6.88
C ALA A 108 -9.75 2.94 6.14
N ILE A 109 -8.95 2.44 5.18
CA ILE A 109 -8.12 3.29 4.32
C ILE A 109 -9.01 4.25 3.51
N THR A 110 -10.08 3.76 2.91
CA THR A 110 -11.02 4.60 2.12
C THR A 110 -11.63 5.70 2.96
N ASN A 111 -12.05 5.40 4.19
CA ASN A 111 -12.60 6.39 5.11
C ASN A 111 -11.56 7.44 5.49
N GLY A 112 -10.32 7.02 5.80
CA GLY A 112 -9.20 7.92 6.07
C GLY A 112 -8.93 8.85 4.88
N LEU A 113 -8.86 8.30 3.66
CA LEU A 113 -8.68 9.08 2.44
C LEU A 113 -9.84 10.06 2.20
N ASN A 114 -11.08 9.63 2.40
CA ASN A 114 -12.25 10.51 2.26
C ASN A 114 -12.21 11.67 3.27
N THR A 115 -11.77 11.41 4.51
CA THR A 115 -11.59 12.44 5.54
C THR A 115 -10.51 13.44 5.14
N ILE A 116 -9.33 12.97 4.73
CA ILE A 116 -8.18 13.78 4.29
C ILE A 116 -8.56 14.71 3.11
N TYR A 117 -9.32 14.18 2.17
CA TYR A 117 -9.77 14.95 1.01
C TYR A 117 -11.07 15.74 1.27
N HIS A 118 -11.62 15.68 2.49
CA HIS A 118 -12.88 16.33 2.90
C HIS A 118 -14.05 15.99 1.96
N VAL A 119 -14.17 14.71 1.60
CA VAL A 119 -15.20 14.19 0.70
C VAL A 119 -16.16 13.30 1.47
N LYS A 120 -17.46 13.51 1.28
CA LYS A 120 -18.48 12.61 1.85
C LYS A 120 -18.62 11.34 1.02
N GLU A 121 -18.71 10.21 1.70
CA GLU A 121 -19.01 8.94 1.04
C GLU A 121 -20.49 8.91 0.62
N THR A 122 -20.73 8.86 -0.69
CA THR A 122 -22.06 8.83 -1.27
C THR A 122 -22.42 7.48 -1.88
N ARG A 123 -21.44 6.59 -2.01
CA ARG A 123 -21.63 5.24 -2.52
C ARG A 123 -22.44 4.40 -1.53
N ASN A 124 -23.34 3.56 -2.03
CA ASN A 124 -24.08 2.62 -1.19
C ASN A 124 -23.08 1.68 -0.45
N TRP A 125 -23.40 1.31 0.79
CA TRP A 125 -22.59 0.43 1.63
C TRP A 125 -22.13 -0.85 0.90
N LEU A 126 -23.05 -1.49 0.15
CA LEU A 126 -22.72 -2.71 -0.60
C LEU A 126 -21.69 -2.43 -1.70
N MET A 127 -21.84 -1.33 -2.44
CA MET A 127 -20.87 -0.92 -3.48
C MET A 127 -19.51 -0.60 -2.89
N THR A 128 -19.47 0.15 -1.79
CA THR A 128 -18.21 0.43 -1.08
C THR A 128 -17.53 -0.86 -0.65
N ARG A 129 -18.31 -1.86 -0.24
CA ARG A 129 -17.80 -3.17 0.16
C ARG A 129 -17.22 -3.95 -1.02
N ILE A 130 -17.93 -4.01 -2.14
CA ILE A 130 -17.47 -4.67 -3.36
C ILE A 130 -16.17 -4.03 -3.87
N TYR A 131 -16.12 -2.71 -3.94
CA TYR A 131 -14.90 -1.99 -4.31
C TYR A 131 -13.74 -2.28 -3.35
N SER A 132 -13.98 -2.26 -2.04
CA SER A 132 -12.95 -2.55 -1.04
C SER A 132 -12.35 -3.95 -1.22
N VAL A 133 -13.19 -4.95 -1.45
CA VAL A 133 -12.74 -6.33 -1.73
C VAL A 133 -11.97 -6.40 -3.05
N PHE A 134 -12.47 -5.76 -4.10
CA PHE A 134 -11.81 -5.75 -5.40
C PHE A 134 -10.41 -5.11 -5.34
N TYR A 135 -10.28 -3.94 -4.71
CA TYR A 135 -8.98 -3.28 -4.57
C TYR A 135 -8.04 -4.04 -3.65
N MET A 136 -8.56 -4.70 -2.62
CA MET A 136 -7.74 -5.58 -1.80
C MET A 136 -7.18 -6.77 -2.59
N LEU A 137 -8.00 -7.40 -3.41
CA LEU A 137 -7.55 -8.48 -4.30
C LEU A 137 -6.50 -7.99 -5.31
N LEU A 138 -6.70 -6.81 -5.89
CA LEU A 138 -5.71 -6.20 -6.79
C LEU A 138 -4.39 -5.90 -6.07
N PHE A 139 -4.45 -5.38 -4.85
CA PHE A 139 -3.27 -5.13 -4.02
C PHE A 139 -2.52 -6.41 -3.68
N VAL A 140 -3.23 -7.45 -3.26
CA VAL A 140 -2.65 -8.76 -2.99
C VAL A 140 -2.02 -9.37 -4.25
N LEU A 141 -2.70 -9.27 -5.39
CA LEU A 141 -2.15 -9.72 -6.68
C LEU A 141 -0.86 -8.98 -7.03
N ALA A 142 -0.81 -7.66 -6.82
CA ALA A 142 0.40 -6.86 -7.04
C ALA A 142 1.56 -7.32 -6.13
N ILE A 143 1.28 -7.63 -4.86
CA ILE A 143 2.27 -8.20 -3.94
C ILE A 143 2.76 -9.57 -4.43
N ILE A 144 1.86 -10.46 -4.80
CA ILE A 144 2.20 -11.82 -5.30
C ILE A 144 3.07 -11.72 -6.55
N VAL A 145 2.68 -10.91 -7.54
CA VAL A 145 3.46 -10.71 -8.76
C VAL A 145 4.85 -10.14 -8.44
N THR A 146 4.93 -9.17 -7.54
CA THR A 146 6.21 -8.59 -7.10
C THR A 146 7.10 -9.65 -6.43
N LEU A 147 6.55 -10.45 -5.54
CA LEU A 147 7.27 -11.54 -4.88
C LEU A 147 7.73 -12.61 -5.89
N LEU A 148 6.88 -13.01 -6.83
CA LEU A 148 7.25 -13.95 -7.88
C LEU A 148 8.41 -13.43 -8.72
N VAL A 149 8.40 -12.17 -9.12
CA VAL A 149 9.50 -11.55 -9.88
C VAL A 149 10.78 -11.46 -9.04
N LEU A 150 10.68 -11.07 -7.78
CA LEU A 150 11.84 -10.96 -6.90
C LEU A 150 12.49 -12.32 -6.61
N VAL A 151 11.68 -13.34 -6.38
CA VAL A 151 12.13 -14.65 -5.93
C VAL A 151 12.48 -15.58 -7.10
N LEU A 152 11.57 -15.70 -8.08
CA LEU A 152 11.74 -16.56 -9.23
C LEU A 152 12.42 -15.88 -10.41
N GLY A 153 12.69 -14.57 -10.31
CA GLY A 153 13.21 -13.78 -11.42
C GLY A 153 14.46 -14.37 -12.05
N ASN A 154 15.43 -14.82 -11.25
CA ASN A 154 16.65 -15.44 -11.77
C ASN A 154 16.36 -16.76 -12.51
N ARG A 155 15.42 -17.58 -12.00
CA ARG A 155 15.04 -18.85 -12.65
C ARG A 155 14.28 -18.61 -13.95
N ILE A 156 13.36 -17.65 -13.93
CA ILE A 156 12.60 -17.21 -15.11
C ILE A 156 13.53 -16.64 -16.17
N GLN A 157 14.53 -15.84 -15.76
CA GLN A 157 15.54 -15.29 -16.66
C GLN A 157 16.35 -16.40 -17.36
N VAL A 158 16.86 -17.37 -16.60
CA VAL A 158 17.65 -18.48 -17.14
C VAL A 158 16.81 -19.33 -18.09
N ALA A 159 15.56 -19.64 -17.73
CA ALA A 159 14.66 -20.38 -18.59
C ALA A 159 14.34 -19.60 -19.89
N ALA A 160 14.03 -18.30 -19.78
CA ALA A 160 13.77 -17.45 -20.94
C ALA A 160 15.00 -17.28 -21.85
N GLN A 161 16.20 -17.21 -21.27
CA GLN A 161 17.45 -17.11 -22.01
C GLN A 161 17.72 -18.35 -22.88
N ARG A 162 17.28 -19.52 -22.43
CA ARG A 162 17.39 -20.78 -23.19
C ARG A 162 16.39 -20.86 -24.34
N THR A 163 15.18 -20.30 -24.18
CA THR A 163 14.08 -20.42 -25.14
C THR A 163 14.04 -19.24 -26.12
N ILE A 164 14.21 -18.02 -25.61
CA ILE A 164 14.17 -16.76 -26.35
C ILE A 164 15.28 -15.83 -25.83
N PRO A 165 16.48 -15.81 -26.43
CA PRO A 165 17.64 -15.08 -25.92
C PRO A 165 17.43 -13.56 -25.76
N ILE A 166 16.58 -12.96 -26.60
CA ILE A 166 16.24 -11.52 -26.51
C ILE A 166 15.43 -11.24 -25.24
N LEU A 167 14.42 -12.07 -24.95
CA LEU A 167 13.60 -11.96 -23.76
C LEU A 167 14.43 -12.16 -22.48
N GLY A 168 15.34 -13.15 -22.49
CA GLY A 168 16.26 -13.38 -21.36
C GLY A 168 17.16 -12.18 -21.06
N ARG A 169 17.65 -11.46 -22.06
CA ARG A 169 18.44 -10.22 -21.89
C ARG A 169 17.62 -9.06 -21.32
N LEU A 170 16.37 -8.89 -21.77
CA LEU A 170 15.46 -7.89 -21.21
C LEU A 170 15.13 -8.20 -19.74
N LEU A 171 14.80 -9.44 -19.42
CA LEU A 171 14.54 -9.90 -18.06
C LEU A 171 15.77 -9.72 -17.15
N ALA A 172 16.98 -9.94 -17.64
CA ALA A 172 18.22 -9.70 -16.90
C ALA A 172 18.35 -8.25 -16.43
N LYS A 173 18.02 -7.27 -17.33
CA LYS A 173 18.04 -5.85 -16.97
C LYS A 173 16.97 -5.51 -15.93
N VAL A 174 15.75 -6.02 -16.08
CA VAL A 174 14.64 -5.79 -15.13
C VAL A 174 14.96 -6.41 -13.76
N ILE A 175 15.50 -7.61 -13.72
CA ILE A 175 15.86 -8.30 -12.47
C ILE A 175 17.09 -7.66 -11.83
N GLY A 176 18.05 -7.15 -12.62
CA GLY A 176 19.17 -6.37 -12.11
C GLY A 176 18.73 -5.07 -11.41
N ALA A 177 17.61 -4.50 -11.84
CA ALA A 177 17.03 -3.28 -11.25
C ALA A 177 15.91 -3.59 -10.23
N ARG A 178 16.05 -4.61 -9.41
CA ARG A 178 15.00 -5.08 -8.45
C ARG A 178 14.44 -3.97 -7.58
N THR A 179 15.30 -3.13 -7.03
CA THR A 179 14.89 -2.01 -6.16
C THR A 179 14.04 -1.00 -6.92
N LEU A 180 14.42 -0.69 -8.16
CA LEU A 180 13.65 0.20 -9.01
C LEU A 180 12.30 -0.40 -9.41
N LEU A 181 12.25 -1.70 -9.63
CA LEU A 181 11.01 -2.42 -9.93
C LEU A 181 10.05 -2.39 -8.72
N VAL A 182 10.56 -2.68 -7.51
CA VAL A 182 9.75 -2.58 -6.29
C VAL A 182 9.24 -1.16 -6.09
N PHE A 183 10.10 -0.16 -6.28
CA PHE A 183 9.70 1.24 -6.23
C PHE A 183 8.59 1.55 -7.25
N ALA A 184 8.76 1.15 -8.51
CA ALA A 184 7.78 1.40 -9.56
C ALA A 184 6.41 0.75 -9.27
N VAL A 185 6.41 -0.47 -8.74
CA VAL A 185 5.17 -1.16 -8.35
C VAL A 185 4.49 -0.44 -7.17
N LEU A 186 5.24 -0.12 -6.10
CA LEU A 186 4.70 0.63 -4.96
C LEU A 186 4.14 1.98 -5.39
N PHE A 187 4.90 2.73 -6.18
CA PHE A 187 4.47 4.01 -6.72
C PHE A 187 3.17 3.89 -7.53
N ALA A 188 3.10 2.91 -8.44
CA ALA A 188 1.89 2.66 -9.23
C ALA A 188 0.69 2.28 -8.35
N VAL A 189 0.90 1.42 -7.35
CA VAL A 189 -0.14 1.03 -6.39
C VAL A 189 -0.65 2.25 -5.62
N PHE A 190 0.23 3.06 -5.04
CA PHE A 190 -0.20 4.26 -4.30
C PHE A 190 -0.88 5.28 -5.20
N LEU A 191 -0.40 5.45 -6.44
CA LEU A 191 -1.02 6.33 -7.41
C LEU A 191 -2.48 5.91 -7.73
N VAL A 192 -2.70 4.62 -7.92
CA VAL A 192 -4.03 4.06 -8.14
C VAL A 192 -4.90 4.20 -6.89
N LEU A 193 -4.37 3.86 -5.71
CA LEU A 193 -5.11 3.98 -4.44
C LEU A 193 -5.58 5.42 -4.19
N TYR A 194 -4.71 6.42 -4.34
CA TYR A 194 -5.06 7.83 -4.12
C TYR A 194 -6.06 8.38 -5.13
N LYS A 195 -6.07 7.83 -6.34
CA LYS A 195 -7.02 8.25 -7.36
C LYS A 195 -8.39 7.60 -7.22
N VAL A 196 -8.43 6.32 -6.88
CA VAL A 196 -9.62 5.49 -7.09
C VAL A 196 -10.39 5.24 -5.80
N LEU A 197 -9.69 5.07 -4.66
CA LEU A 197 -10.35 4.79 -3.38
C LEU A 197 -11.22 5.96 -2.90
N PRO A 198 -10.73 7.22 -2.88
CA PRO A 198 -11.56 8.34 -2.41
C PRO A 198 -12.76 8.57 -3.33
N ASN A 199 -13.89 8.95 -2.73
CA ASN A 199 -15.11 9.25 -3.47
C ASN A 199 -15.06 10.63 -4.16
N ARG A 200 -14.05 10.82 -5.03
CA ARG A 200 -13.83 12.07 -5.76
C ARG A 200 -13.25 11.84 -7.16
N LYS A 201 -13.47 12.80 -8.05
CA LYS A 201 -12.83 12.83 -9.36
C LYS A 201 -11.49 13.56 -9.24
N ALA A 202 -10.39 12.83 -9.17
CA ALA A 202 -9.04 13.37 -9.17
C ALA A 202 -8.30 13.05 -10.47
N THR A 203 -7.31 13.86 -10.85
CA THR A 203 -6.41 13.56 -11.97
C THR A 203 -5.22 12.75 -11.48
N PHE A 204 -4.64 11.91 -12.31
CA PHE A 204 -3.41 11.20 -11.96
C PHE A 204 -2.27 12.16 -11.59
N LYS A 205 -2.17 13.27 -12.32
CA LYS A 205 -1.10 14.26 -12.10
C LYS A 205 -1.13 14.85 -10.68
N SER A 206 -2.31 15.08 -10.10
CA SER A 206 -2.44 15.63 -8.75
C SER A 206 -2.07 14.63 -7.65
N GLN A 207 -2.00 13.33 -7.97
CA GLN A 207 -1.66 12.27 -7.00
C GLN A 207 -0.18 11.85 -7.05
N LEU A 208 0.58 12.33 -8.05
CA LEU A 208 1.99 11.97 -8.23
C LEU A 208 2.88 12.32 -7.03
N PRO A 209 2.81 13.55 -6.45
CA PRO A 209 3.73 13.92 -5.36
C PRO A 209 3.59 13.01 -4.14
N GLY A 210 2.36 12.80 -3.67
CA GLY A 210 2.12 11.93 -2.52
C GLY A 210 2.45 10.47 -2.79
N ALA A 211 2.11 9.94 -3.98
CA ALA A 211 2.46 8.57 -4.34
C ALA A 211 3.97 8.35 -4.36
N PHE A 212 4.73 9.30 -4.90
CA PHE A 212 6.19 9.27 -4.91
C PHE A 212 6.78 9.31 -3.50
N MET A 213 6.36 10.29 -2.70
CA MET A 213 6.83 10.44 -1.32
C MET A 213 6.50 9.22 -0.46
N THR A 214 5.29 8.68 -0.61
CA THR A 214 4.90 7.46 0.10
C THR A 214 5.74 6.26 -0.31
N ALA A 215 5.98 6.05 -1.61
CA ALA A 215 6.80 4.93 -2.08
C ALA A 215 8.24 5.02 -1.53
N VAL A 216 8.85 6.20 -1.57
CA VAL A 216 10.18 6.44 -0.99
C VAL A 216 10.18 6.20 0.51
N ALA A 217 9.26 6.83 1.25
CA ALA A 217 9.18 6.70 2.71
C ALA A 217 8.91 5.25 3.15
N TRP A 218 8.05 4.54 2.42
CA TRP A 218 7.78 3.12 2.66
C TRP A 218 9.03 2.25 2.49
N MET A 219 9.80 2.47 1.41
CA MET A 219 11.03 1.71 1.18
C MET A 219 12.09 2.01 2.25
N ILE A 220 12.28 3.28 2.60
CA ILE A 220 13.25 3.69 3.64
C ILE A 220 12.84 3.08 4.98
N PHE A 221 11.57 3.19 5.35
CA PHE A 221 11.07 2.63 6.61
C PHE A 221 11.20 1.10 6.63
N SER A 222 10.81 0.40 5.56
CA SER A 222 10.92 -1.05 5.48
C SER A 222 12.37 -1.53 5.55
N TYR A 223 13.29 -0.80 4.92
CA TYR A 223 14.72 -1.08 5.03
C TYR A 223 15.25 -0.87 6.46
N GLY A 224 14.92 0.27 7.08
CA GLY A 224 15.28 0.55 8.47
C GLY A 224 14.70 -0.47 9.46
N PHE A 225 13.45 -0.90 9.20
CA PHE A 225 12.80 -1.94 9.99
C PHE A 225 13.50 -3.30 9.85
N SER A 226 13.97 -3.64 8.65
CA SER A 226 14.77 -4.85 8.40
C SER A 226 16.10 -4.81 9.17
N LEU A 227 16.80 -3.67 9.14
CA LEU A 227 18.04 -3.48 9.91
C LEU A 227 17.82 -3.63 11.41
N TYR A 228 16.69 -3.15 11.93
CA TYR A 228 16.36 -3.32 13.35
C TYR A 228 16.37 -4.79 13.77
N PHE A 229 15.80 -5.70 12.98
CA PHE A 229 15.84 -7.15 13.28
C PHE A 229 17.23 -7.76 13.18
N GLU A 230 18.07 -7.23 12.30
CA GLU A 230 19.45 -7.69 12.17
C GLU A 230 20.28 -7.32 13.40
N PHE A 231 20.11 -6.09 13.92
CA PHE A 231 20.83 -5.61 15.10
C PHE A 231 20.30 -6.17 16.43
N PHE A 232 19.03 -6.54 16.50
CA PHE A 232 18.37 -7.00 17.73
C PHE A 232 17.76 -8.42 17.59
N PRO A 233 18.58 -9.46 17.31
CA PRO A 233 18.06 -10.81 17.06
C PRO A 233 17.38 -11.45 18.29
N ASN A 234 17.72 -11.00 19.51
CA ASN A 234 17.23 -11.55 20.76
C ASN A 234 15.88 -10.99 21.23
N PHE A 235 15.27 -10.06 20.49
CA PHE A 235 13.98 -9.47 20.86
C PHE A 235 12.86 -10.52 20.96
N GLY A 236 12.98 -11.60 20.18
CA GLY A 236 12.06 -12.75 20.22
C GLY A 236 12.04 -13.51 21.54
N ASN A 237 13.09 -13.43 22.34
CA ASN A 237 13.20 -14.18 23.60
C ASN A 237 12.36 -13.56 24.74
N MET A 238 12.01 -12.27 24.66
CA MET A 238 11.23 -11.59 25.71
C MET A 238 9.73 -11.91 25.65
N TYR A 239 9.16 -12.00 24.44
CA TYR A 239 7.71 -12.16 24.23
C TYR A 239 7.35 -13.42 23.42
N GLY A 240 8.33 -14.27 23.07
CA GLY A 240 8.12 -15.49 22.31
C GLY A 240 7.41 -15.26 20.97
N SER A 241 6.40 -16.08 20.67
CA SER A 241 5.62 -15.98 19.41
C SER A 241 4.84 -14.67 19.24
N LEU A 242 4.52 -13.96 20.34
CA LEU A 242 3.81 -12.67 20.29
C LEU A 242 4.68 -11.57 19.70
N THR A 243 6.01 -11.67 19.79
CA THR A 243 6.95 -10.69 19.22
C THR A 243 6.69 -10.49 17.73
N ALA A 244 6.56 -11.57 16.97
CA ALA A 244 6.33 -11.48 15.53
C ALA A 244 5.03 -10.76 15.22
N LEU A 245 3.95 -11.04 15.97
CA LEU A 245 2.65 -10.39 15.80
C LEU A 245 2.74 -8.89 16.10
N ILE A 246 3.36 -8.52 17.23
CA ILE A 246 3.51 -7.11 17.64
C ILE A 246 4.33 -6.34 16.59
N MET A 247 5.43 -6.94 16.10
CA MET A 247 6.30 -6.30 15.12
C MET A 247 5.61 -6.11 13.76
N VAL A 248 4.90 -7.12 13.28
CA VAL A 248 4.08 -6.98 12.05
C VAL A 248 3.01 -5.91 12.22
N MET A 249 2.36 -5.86 13.40
CA MET A 249 1.37 -4.84 13.71
C MET A 249 1.96 -3.43 13.69
N LEU A 250 3.14 -3.25 14.31
CA LEU A 250 3.86 -1.97 14.32
C LEU A 250 4.26 -1.57 12.89
N TRP A 251 4.81 -2.51 12.14
CA TRP A 251 5.20 -2.27 10.74
C TRP A 251 4.00 -1.84 9.88
N LEU A 252 2.89 -2.58 9.95
CA LEU A 252 1.66 -2.23 9.24
C LEU A 252 1.11 -0.87 9.68
N TYR A 253 1.10 -0.57 10.98
CA TYR A 253 0.64 0.71 11.50
C TYR A 253 1.43 1.88 10.92
N VAL A 254 2.77 1.79 10.92
CA VAL A 254 3.62 2.85 10.34
C VAL A 254 3.41 2.93 8.83
N CYS A 255 3.33 1.79 8.12
CA CYS A 255 3.04 1.76 6.69
C CYS A 255 1.70 2.42 6.34
N MET A 256 0.65 2.18 7.13
CA MET A 256 -0.66 2.83 6.92
C MET A 256 -0.60 4.33 7.23
N ASN A 257 0.16 4.75 8.23
CA ASN A 257 0.40 6.19 8.47
C ASN A 257 1.11 6.83 7.26
N LEU A 258 2.19 6.22 6.75
CA LEU A 258 2.91 6.73 5.57
C LEU A 258 1.99 6.85 4.35
N LEU A 259 1.10 5.87 4.12
CA LEU A 259 0.11 5.92 3.07
C LEU A 259 -0.83 7.13 3.25
N LEU A 260 -1.37 7.34 4.44
CA LEU A 260 -2.29 8.45 4.69
C LEU A 260 -1.57 9.80 4.69
N TYR A 261 -0.32 9.89 5.14
CA TYR A 261 0.50 11.12 5.03
C TYR A 261 0.76 11.49 3.57
N GLY A 262 0.96 10.53 2.68
CA GLY A 262 1.07 10.80 1.24
C GLY A 262 -0.22 11.37 0.65
N ALA A 263 -1.37 10.93 1.12
CA ALA A 263 -2.66 11.53 0.74
C ALA A 263 -2.79 12.98 1.24
N GLU A 264 -2.33 13.26 2.47
CA GLU A 264 -2.28 14.62 3.01
C GLU A 264 -1.38 15.55 2.18
N ILE A 265 -0.22 15.04 1.74
CA ILE A 265 0.66 15.77 0.84
C ILE A 265 -0.07 16.11 -0.46
N ASN A 266 -0.75 15.15 -1.08
CA ASN A 266 -1.53 15.40 -2.29
C ASN A 266 -2.64 16.43 -2.07
N ALA A 267 -3.39 16.33 -0.96
CA ALA A 267 -4.47 17.25 -0.63
C ALA A 267 -3.94 18.67 -0.37
N TYR A 268 -2.77 18.79 0.26
CA TYR A 268 -2.11 20.06 0.51
C TYR A 268 -1.66 20.73 -0.79
N PHE A 269 -0.92 20.02 -1.64
CA PHE A 269 -0.44 20.54 -2.92
C PHE A 269 -1.59 20.86 -3.88
N GLU A 270 -2.65 20.07 -3.90
CA GLU A 270 -3.82 20.37 -4.74
C GLU A 270 -4.49 21.67 -4.32
N ASN A 271 -4.60 21.94 -3.02
CA ASN A 271 -5.18 23.19 -2.51
C ASN A 271 -4.32 24.40 -2.85
N GLU A 272 -3.00 24.31 -2.67
CA GLU A 272 -2.08 25.40 -3.00
C GLU A 272 -2.05 25.68 -4.50
N PHE A 273 -2.05 24.65 -5.32
CA PHE A 273 -2.11 24.79 -6.78
C PHE A 273 -3.42 25.44 -7.24
N ARG A 274 -4.57 25.06 -6.65
CA ARG A 274 -5.86 25.69 -6.94
C ARG A 274 -5.90 27.16 -6.51
N LYS A 275 -5.30 27.52 -5.38
CA LYS A 275 -5.17 28.91 -4.92
C LYS A 275 -4.34 29.71 -5.91
N ALA A 276 -3.16 29.20 -6.29
CA ALA A 276 -2.28 29.84 -7.28
C ALA A 276 -3.00 30.07 -8.63
N GLN A 277 -3.73 29.08 -9.13
CA GLN A 277 -4.51 29.21 -10.35
C GLN A 277 -5.61 30.28 -10.25
N ARG A 278 -6.30 30.37 -9.11
CA ARG A 278 -7.33 31.42 -8.88
C ARG A 278 -6.70 32.80 -8.89
N SER A 279 -5.56 32.98 -8.19
CA SER A 279 -4.82 34.25 -8.14
C SER A 279 -4.39 34.69 -9.53
N VAL A 280 -3.84 33.77 -10.35
CA VAL A 280 -3.44 34.06 -11.73
C VAL A 280 -4.64 34.47 -12.60
N LYS A 281 -5.77 33.74 -12.49
CA LYS A 281 -7.01 34.11 -13.23
C LYS A 281 -7.53 35.49 -12.85
N THR A 282 -7.51 35.82 -11.55
CA THR A 282 -7.95 37.12 -11.06
C THR A 282 -7.05 38.26 -11.60
N LEU A 283 -5.72 38.03 -11.61
CA LEU A 283 -4.76 39.01 -12.17
C LEU A 283 -4.95 39.20 -13.70
N LEU A 284 -5.19 38.11 -14.44
CA LEU A 284 -5.44 38.20 -15.87
C LEU A 284 -6.76 38.94 -16.17
N ALA A 285 -7.83 38.64 -15.43
CA ALA A 285 -9.11 39.34 -15.58
C ALA A 285 -9.00 40.84 -15.25
N LYS A 286 -8.20 41.20 -14.25
CA LYS A 286 -7.93 42.61 -13.90
C LYS A 286 -7.17 43.34 -15.00
N LYS A 287 -6.15 42.71 -15.57
CA LYS A 287 -5.38 43.28 -16.72
C LYS A 287 -6.24 43.46 -17.98
N GLU A 288 -7.17 42.54 -18.22
CA GLU A 288 -8.07 42.59 -19.37
C GLU A 288 -9.09 43.73 -19.23
N ASN A 289 -9.64 43.94 -18.04
CA ASN A 289 -10.51 45.08 -17.75
C ASN A 289 -9.79 46.44 -17.81
N GLU A 290 -8.55 46.54 -17.30
CA GLU A 290 -7.72 47.74 -17.44
C GLU A 290 -7.40 48.08 -18.92
N LYS A 291 -7.18 47.06 -19.75
CA LYS A 291 -6.89 47.21 -21.19
C LYS A 291 -8.13 47.62 -21.97
N ASN A 292 -9.32 47.19 -21.54
CA ASN A 292 -10.57 47.57 -22.19
C ASN A 292 -10.98 49.00 -21.81
N SER A 293 -10.83 49.41 -20.56
CA SER A 293 -11.11 50.78 -20.11
C SER A 293 -10.13 51.82 -20.71
N SER A 294 -8.89 51.42 -21.03
CA SER A 294 -7.92 52.30 -21.73
C SER A 294 -8.14 52.40 -23.25
N LYS A 295 -9.04 51.62 -23.81
CA LYS A 295 -9.44 51.71 -25.24
C LYS A 295 -10.73 52.54 -25.46
N GLU A 296 -11.49 52.76 -24.40
CA GLU A 296 -12.76 53.52 -24.42
C GLU A 296 -12.54 55.01 -24.02
N SER A 297 -11.34 55.37 -23.54
CA SER A 297 -10.90 56.73 -23.31
C SER A 297 -10.01 57.23 -24.44
#